data_378b4a7c6123b8dea816b0fe96e4c806
#
_entry.id   378b4a7c6123b8dea816b0fe96e4c806
#
_cell.length_a   1.000
_cell.length_b   1.000
_cell.length_c   1.000
_cell.angle_alpha   90.00
_cell.angle_beta   90.00
_cell.angle_gamma   90.00
#
_symmetry.space_group_name_H-M   'P 1'
#
loop_
_entity.id
_entity.type
_entity.pdbx_description
1 polymer ?
#
loop_
_entity_poly.entity_id
_entity_poly.type
_entity_poly.pdbx_seq_one_letter_code
_entity_poly.pdbx_strand_id
1 'polypeptide(L)'
;MELKLNRKYKDTLFRKVFNNKKDLLSLYNALNNTEHMDESLITINTIEGAIYIGYKNDISFIINSELNLYEHQSSVNPNMPVRGLIYFAELYKGYIDQNNLLIYNERLVKLPFPRYVVFYNGTEDEPEEQELRLSDSFEKVLEGEVQRTDIVEAEANKPSVEVAVQLLNINYGCNQELLEKCQKLMEYSRFIALVRVKSDMLTEKYKKEMKSVNKKEIFADAVALAIDEAIRDNVLKDILSKNMAEVTDMLLTEFDEKAYIEGVKKQSYEEGEAKLAKLVVELKKRGRVEDIAKVTDESERERLYKEFNI
;
A
#
# COMPACT_ATOMS: atom_id res chain seq x y z
N MET A 1 -23.19 10.90 -9.54
CA MET A 1 -23.29 11.24 -8.10
C MET A 1 -21.87 11.30 -7.57
N GLU A 2 -21.28 12.52 -7.49
CA GLU A 2 -19.94 12.70 -6.97
C GLU A 2 -19.93 12.38 -5.47
N LEU A 3 -19.40 11.23 -5.10
CA LEU A 3 -19.05 10.91 -3.71
C LEU A 3 -17.90 11.84 -3.29
N LYS A 4 -18.23 12.95 -2.65
CA LYS A 4 -17.26 13.71 -1.85
C LYS A 4 -16.80 12.81 -0.71
N LEU A 5 -15.76 11.99 -0.96
CA LEU A 5 -14.95 11.39 0.09
C LEU A 5 -14.51 12.53 1.01
N ASN A 6 -14.92 12.46 2.26
CA ASN A 6 -14.51 13.43 3.28
C ASN A 6 -13.02 13.23 3.54
N ARG A 7 -12.19 13.95 2.74
CA ARG A 7 -10.73 13.85 2.68
C ARG A 7 -10.08 14.53 3.89
N LYS A 8 -10.51 14.21 5.09
CA LYS A 8 -9.68 14.40 6.27
C LYS A 8 -8.72 13.21 6.28
N TYR A 9 -7.51 13.44 5.79
CA TYR A 9 -6.41 12.50 5.94
C TYR A 9 -6.26 12.19 7.42
N LYS A 10 -6.67 10.98 7.79
CA LYS A 10 -6.53 10.50 9.15
C LYS A 10 -5.14 9.88 9.25
N ASP A 11 -4.43 10.24 10.29
CA ASP A 11 -3.15 9.61 10.59
C ASP A 11 -3.39 8.12 10.87
N THR A 12 -2.56 7.25 10.31
CA THR A 12 -2.60 5.83 10.60
C THR A 12 -1.87 5.55 11.92
N LEU A 13 -2.20 4.44 12.58
CA LEU A 13 -1.47 4.03 13.79
C LEU A 13 0.01 3.80 13.48
N PHE A 14 0.35 3.25 12.32
CA PHE A 14 1.73 3.06 11.86
C PHE A 14 2.49 4.41 11.84
N ARG A 15 1.91 5.43 11.21
CA ARG A 15 2.48 6.76 11.17
C ARG A 15 2.64 7.37 12.57
N LYS A 16 1.68 7.12 13.47
CA LYS A 16 1.76 7.59 14.87
C LYS A 16 2.88 6.91 15.64
N VAL A 17 3.13 5.62 15.41
CA VAL A 17 4.23 4.87 16.03
C VAL A 17 5.59 5.43 15.59
N PHE A 18 5.73 5.76 14.31
CA PHE A 18 6.98 6.21 13.70
C PHE A 18 7.03 7.73 13.44
N ASN A 19 6.36 8.55 14.26
CA ASN A 19 6.29 9.99 14.06
C ASN A 19 7.51 10.77 14.64
N ASN A 20 8.47 10.08 15.24
CA ASN A 20 9.64 10.69 15.83
C ASN A 20 10.95 10.11 15.26
N LYS A 21 12.02 10.89 15.32
CA LYS A 21 13.31 10.55 14.72
C LYS A 21 13.95 9.31 15.32
N LYS A 22 13.78 9.09 16.63
CA LYS A 22 14.37 7.94 17.32
C LYS A 22 13.79 6.62 16.81
N ASP A 23 12.46 6.52 16.72
CA ASP A 23 11.79 5.31 16.28
C ASP A 23 11.99 5.09 14.76
N LEU A 24 12.03 6.19 13.96
CA LEU A 24 12.41 6.14 12.55
C LEU A 24 13.85 5.64 12.36
N LEU A 25 14.79 6.09 13.19
CA LEU A 25 16.18 5.63 13.12
C LEU A 25 16.29 4.14 13.47
N SER A 26 15.53 3.69 14.46
CA SER A 26 15.46 2.27 14.82
C SER A 26 14.94 1.42 13.65
N LEU A 27 13.87 1.89 12.97
CA LEU A 27 13.32 1.22 11.80
C LEU A 27 14.30 1.20 10.62
N TYR A 28 14.95 2.34 10.34
CA TYR A 28 15.98 2.44 9.32
C TYR A 28 17.16 1.48 9.59
N ASN A 29 17.65 1.45 10.82
CA ASN A 29 18.73 0.56 11.23
C ASN A 29 18.36 -0.92 11.03
N ALA A 30 17.13 -1.30 11.41
CA ALA A 30 16.64 -2.67 11.25
C ALA A 30 16.57 -3.11 9.78
N LEU A 31 16.11 -2.21 8.90
CA LEU A 31 16.00 -2.48 7.46
C LEU A 31 17.35 -2.58 6.76
N ASN A 32 18.30 -1.75 7.18
CA ASN A 32 19.60 -1.61 6.48
C ASN A 32 20.75 -2.34 7.20
N ASN A 33 20.48 -3.04 8.30
CA ASN A 33 21.50 -3.68 9.14
C ASN A 33 22.60 -2.68 9.59
N THR A 34 22.17 -1.50 10.01
CA THR A 34 23.06 -0.43 10.52
C THR A 34 22.79 -0.16 12.00
N GLU A 35 23.72 0.56 12.65
CA GLU A 35 23.67 0.86 14.09
C GLU A 35 23.87 2.36 14.35
N HIS A 36 23.21 3.21 13.58
CA HIS A 36 23.25 4.66 13.81
C HIS A 36 22.60 5.01 15.14
N MET A 37 23.29 5.85 15.93
CA MET A 37 22.83 6.28 17.25
C MET A 37 22.35 7.74 17.30
N ASP A 38 22.74 8.53 16.31
CA ASP A 38 22.43 9.96 16.24
C ASP A 38 21.16 10.21 15.43
N GLU A 39 20.06 10.47 16.11
CA GLU A 39 18.76 10.78 15.50
C GLU A 39 18.75 12.12 14.74
N SER A 40 19.75 13.01 14.97
CA SER A 40 19.87 14.26 14.22
C SER A 40 20.20 14.06 12.74
N LEU A 41 20.71 12.87 12.36
CA LEU A 41 20.95 12.48 10.96
C LEU A 41 19.65 12.42 10.14
N ILE A 42 18.51 12.25 10.78
CA ILE A 42 17.21 12.20 10.10
C ILE A 42 16.66 13.61 9.84
N THR A 43 16.38 13.89 8.57
CA THR A 43 15.59 15.05 8.15
C THR A 43 14.26 14.57 7.61
N ILE A 44 13.17 14.88 8.33
CA ILE A 44 11.80 14.53 7.91
C ILE A 44 11.38 15.49 6.81
N ASN A 45 10.89 14.95 5.68
CA ASN A 45 10.45 15.70 4.52
C ASN A 45 9.12 15.17 3.95
N THR A 46 8.26 14.65 4.82
CA THR A 46 6.92 14.18 4.44
C THR A 46 6.14 15.26 3.71
N ILE A 47 5.45 14.87 2.64
CA ILE A 47 4.65 15.79 1.82
C ILE A 47 3.43 16.25 2.62
N GLU A 48 3.48 17.48 3.13
CA GLU A 48 2.36 18.14 3.77
C GLU A 48 1.72 19.13 2.80
N GLY A 49 0.47 18.88 2.40
CA GLY A 49 -0.33 19.89 1.71
C GLY A 49 -0.15 20.02 0.19
N ALA A 50 0.18 18.96 -0.53
CA ALA A 50 0.05 18.96 -1.99
C ALA A 50 -1.43 19.14 -2.38
N ILE A 51 -1.82 20.39 -2.66
CA ILE A 51 -3.22 20.83 -2.80
C ILE A 51 -3.89 20.27 -4.06
N TYR A 52 -3.13 19.76 -5.04
CA TYR A 52 -3.65 19.43 -6.36
C TYR A 52 -3.95 17.95 -6.63
N ILE A 53 -3.32 17.03 -5.90
CA ILE A 53 -3.56 15.59 -6.09
C ILE A 53 -3.63 14.99 -4.69
N GLY A 54 -4.77 14.48 -4.26
CA GLY A 54 -5.02 13.94 -2.91
C GLY A 54 -4.11 12.77 -2.48
N TYR A 55 -2.84 12.80 -2.85
CA TYR A 55 -1.82 11.84 -2.50
C TYR A 55 -0.96 12.38 -1.35
N LYS A 56 -1.02 11.72 -0.21
CA LYS A 56 -0.06 11.88 0.88
C LYS A 56 0.68 10.56 1.02
N ASN A 57 1.99 10.64 1.21
CA ASN A 57 2.76 9.50 1.67
C ASN A 57 2.67 9.40 3.20
N ASP A 58 2.85 8.19 3.75
CA ASP A 58 2.80 8.01 5.19
C ASP A 58 4.01 8.65 5.88
N ILE A 59 5.22 8.24 5.52
CA ILE A 59 6.46 8.73 6.12
C ILE A 59 7.52 8.90 5.03
N SER A 60 8.19 10.04 4.98
CA SER A 60 9.41 10.21 4.21
C SER A 60 10.45 11.01 4.96
N PHE A 61 11.71 10.65 4.78
CA PHE A 61 12.83 11.29 5.45
C PHE A 61 14.15 11.06 4.69
N ILE A 62 15.11 11.94 4.93
CA ILE A 62 16.47 11.81 4.40
C ILE A 62 17.42 11.44 5.53
N ILE A 63 18.26 10.47 5.29
CA ILE A 63 19.38 10.08 6.14
C ILE A 63 20.57 9.67 5.25
N ASN A 64 21.79 10.15 5.55
CA ASN A 64 23.02 9.77 4.85
C ASN A 64 22.92 9.83 3.30
N SER A 65 22.26 10.84 2.76
CA SER A 65 21.99 11.00 1.32
C SER A 65 21.07 9.91 0.72
N GLU A 66 20.29 9.23 1.54
CA GLU A 66 19.19 8.37 1.10
C GLU A 66 17.85 9.05 1.39
N LEU A 67 16.97 9.08 0.39
CA LEU A 67 15.57 9.51 0.52
C LEU A 67 14.70 8.26 0.72
N ASN A 68 14.25 8.07 1.93
CA ASN A 68 13.41 6.94 2.32
C ASN A 68 11.93 7.31 2.23
N LEU A 69 11.16 6.50 1.54
CA LEU A 69 9.70 6.57 1.46
C LEU A 69 9.14 5.27 2.05
N TYR A 70 8.41 5.39 3.16
CA TYR A 70 7.80 4.28 3.88
C TYR A 70 6.29 4.43 3.86
N GLU A 71 5.60 3.39 3.44
CA GLU A 71 4.14 3.32 3.39
C GLU A 71 3.64 2.09 4.16
N HIS A 72 2.48 2.20 4.77
CA HIS A 72 1.79 1.06 5.39
C HIS A 72 0.55 0.69 4.58
N GLN A 73 0.33 -0.61 4.37
CA GLN A 73 -0.81 -1.12 3.60
C GLN A 73 -1.47 -2.32 4.30
N SER A 74 -2.79 -2.29 4.41
CA SER A 74 -3.60 -3.42 4.89
C SER A 74 -4.09 -4.34 3.76
N SER A 75 -3.78 -4.00 2.50
CA SER A 75 -4.03 -4.81 1.30
C SER A 75 -2.91 -4.59 0.31
N VAL A 76 -2.51 -5.60 -0.44
CA VAL A 76 -1.53 -5.44 -1.52
C VAL A 76 -2.15 -4.61 -2.64
N ASN A 77 -1.49 -3.52 -3.00
CA ASN A 77 -1.89 -2.66 -4.11
C ASN A 77 -0.81 -2.71 -5.20
N PRO A 78 -1.07 -3.30 -6.37
CA PRO A 78 -0.09 -3.42 -7.44
C PRO A 78 0.32 -2.06 -8.02
N ASN A 79 -0.44 -1.00 -7.76
CA ASN A 79 -0.14 0.36 -8.23
C ASN A 79 0.81 1.14 -7.30
N MET A 80 1.43 0.51 -6.31
CA MET A 80 2.39 1.18 -5.44
C MET A 80 3.58 1.77 -6.22
N PRO A 81 4.15 1.13 -7.25
CA PRO A 81 5.21 1.75 -8.05
C PRO A 81 4.76 3.02 -8.78
N VAL A 82 3.53 3.06 -9.29
CA VAL A 82 2.94 4.27 -9.92
C VAL A 82 2.79 5.39 -8.90
N ARG A 83 2.31 5.09 -7.69
CA ARG A 83 2.24 6.05 -6.59
C ARG A 83 3.63 6.54 -6.20
N GLY A 84 4.60 5.63 -6.13
CA GLY A 84 6.00 5.94 -5.83
C GLY A 84 6.62 6.93 -6.81
N LEU A 85 6.36 6.78 -8.10
CA LEU A 85 6.80 7.72 -9.13
C LEU A 85 6.31 9.15 -8.82
N ILE A 86 5.02 9.29 -8.48
CA ILE A 86 4.42 10.59 -8.14
C ILE A 86 5.03 11.14 -6.85
N TYR A 87 5.17 10.33 -5.82
CA TYR A 87 5.73 10.76 -4.54
C TYR A 87 7.18 11.20 -4.66
N PHE A 88 8.03 10.44 -5.35
CA PHE A 88 9.43 10.83 -5.57
C PHE A 88 9.56 12.10 -6.39
N ALA A 89 8.72 12.32 -7.39
CA ALA A 89 8.73 13.56 -8.16
C ALA A 89 8.47 14.77 -7.25
N GLU A 90 7.47 14.71 -6.37
CA GLU A 90 7.17 15.81 -5.44
C GLU A 90 8.25 15.97 -4.36
N LEU A 91 8.77 14.87 -3.80
CA LEU A 91 9.83 14.90 -2.79
C LEU A 91 11.13 15.50 -3.36
N TYR A 92 11.52 15.09 -4.56
CA TYR A 92 12.71 15.67 -5.23
C TYR A 92 12.50 17.11 -5.63
N LYS A 93 11.30 17.49 -6.08
CA LYS A 93 10.97 18.90 -6.33
C LYS A 93 11.16 19.74 -5.07
N GLY A 94 10.59 19.30 -3.94
CA GLY A 94 10.78 19.96 -2.66
C GLY A 94 12.24 20.04 -2.22
N TYR A 95 13.02 18.96 -2.42
CA TYR A 95 14.44 18.92 -2.11
C TYR A 95 15.25 19.91 -2.98
N ILE A 96 14.97 19.97 -4.29
CA ILE A 96 15.60 20.89 -5.23
C ILE A 96 15.34 22.33 -4.81
N ASP A 97 14.08 22.68 -4.51
CA ASP A 97 13.67 24.02 -4.11
C ASP A 97 14.31 24.44 -2.78
N GLN A 98 14.27 23.58 -1.75
CA GLN A 98 14.84 23.85 -0.42
C GLN A 98 16.35 24.04 -0.44
N ASN A 99 17.05 23.34 -1.34
CA ASN A 99 18.52 23.44 -1.47
C ASN A 99 18.96 24.39 -2.55
N ASN A 100 18.03 25.14 -3.19
CA ASN A 100 18.31 26.09 -4.29
C ASN A 100 19.14 25.46 -5.42
N LEU A 101 18.83 24.21 -5.81
CA LEU A 101 19.57 23.49 -6.83
C LEU A 101 19.16 23.95 -8.23
N LEU A 102 20.15 24.34 -9.03
CA LEU A 102 19.94 24.89 -10.38
C LEU A 102 20.01 23.79 -11.43
N ILE A 103 18.86 23.14 -11.71
CA ILE A 103 18.76 22.00 -12.64
C ILE A 103 18.96 22.36 -14.12
N TYR A 104 18.95 23.65 -14.47
CA TYR A 104 19.12 24.14 -15.84
C TYR A 104 20.55 24.61 -16.14
N ASN A 105 21.50 24.46 -15.19
CA ASN A 105 22.88 24.78 -15.44
C ASN A 105 23.67 23.53 -15.91
N GLU A 106 24.92 23.70 -16.32
CA GLU A 106 25.77 22.62 -16.85
C GLU A 106 26.33 21.69 -15.78
N ARG A 107 26.14 21.97 -14.48
CA ARG A 107 26.63 21.11 -13.40
C ARG A 107 25.61 20.05 -13.05
N LEU A 108 26.10 18.81 -12.95
CA LEU A 108 25.28 17.68 -12.51
C LEU A 108 24.75 17.92 -11.08
N VAL A 109 23.43 17.98 -10.94
CA VAL A 109 22.74 18.03 -9.65
C VAL A 109 22.74 16.62 -9.06
N LYS A 110 23.19 16.49 -7.81
CA LYS A 110 23.13 15.23 -7.06
C LYS A 110 21.88 15.23 -6.21
N LEU A 111 21.10 14.16 -6.33
CA LEU A 111 19.89 13.92 -5.54
C LEU A 111 20.14 12.79 -4.53
N PRO A 112 19.44 12.76 -3.39
CA PRO A 112 19.48 11.63 -2.47
C PRO A 112 19.03 10.35 -3.16
N PHE A 113 19.63 9.22 -2.79
CA PHE A 113 19.30 7.91 -3.36
C PHE A 113 17.91 7.46 -2.89
N PRO A 114 16.96 7.09 -3.79
CA PRO A 114 15.60 6.75 -3.40
C PRO A 114 15.51 5.31 -2.86
N ARG A 115 14.77 5.15 -1.77
CA ARG A 115 14.37 3.86 -1.19
C ARG A 115 12.87 3.86 -1.00
N TYR A 116 12.17 2.84 -1.48
CA TYR A 116 10.74 2.70 -1.29
C TYR A 116 10.40 1.36 -0.64
N VAL A 117 9.85 1.42 0.57
CA VAL A 117 9.43 0.25 1.35
C VAL A 117 7.94 0.37 1.69
N VAL A 118 7.20 -0.69 1.44
CA VAL A 118 5.81 -0.84 1.84
C VAL A 118 5.71 -1.92 2.90
N PHE A 119 5.18 -1.58 4.05
CA PHE A 119 4.92 -2.51 5.14
C PHE A 119 3.49 -3.05 5.02
N TYR A 120 3.39 -4.32 4.66
CA TYR A 120 2.10 -5.01 4.57
C TYR A 120 1.72 -5.62 5.91
N ASN A 121 0.52 -5.29 6.37
CA ASN A 121 -0.09 -5.89 7.54
C ASN A 121 -1.58 -6.18 7.26
N GLY A 122 -1.85 -6.96 6.23
CA GLY A 122 -3.19 -7.36 5.83
C GLY A 122 -3.58 -8.75 6.35
N THR A 123 -4.71 -9.25 5.88
CA THR A 123 -5.25 -10.56 6.24
C THR A 123 -5.11 -11.60 5.13
N GLU A 124 -4.70 -11.20 3.94
CA GLU A 124 -4.41 -12.11 2.84
C GLU A 124 -3.04 -12.77 3.09
N ASP A 125 -2.91 -14.02 2.63
CA ASP A 125 -1.66 -14.77 2.77
C ASP A 125 -0.66 -14.28 1.72
N GLU A 126 0.30 -13.49 2.17
CA GLU A 126 1.31 -12.86 1.31
C GLU A 126 2.71 -13.34 1.73
N PRO A 127 3.64 -13.46 0.79
CA PRO A 127 5.01 -13.82 1.10
C PRO A 127 5.66 -12.82 2.06
N GLU A 128 6.72 -13.24 2.75
CA GLU A 128 7.45 -12.36 3.68
C GLU A 128 7.99 -11.12 2.98
N GLU A 129 8.46 -11.29 1.74
CA GLU A 129 9.00 -10.22 0.92
C GLU A 129 8.61 -10.40 -0.55
N GLN A 130 8.28 -9.30 -1.22
CA GLN A 130 8.09 -9.26 -2.66
C GLN A 130 8.50 -7.89 -3.22
N GLU A 131 8.85 -7.86 -4.50
CA GLU A 131 9.16 -6.63 -5.21
C GLU A 131 8.07 -6.31 -6.22
N LEU A 132 7.58 -5.07 -6.21
CA LEU A 132 6.65 -4.55 -7.23
C LEU A 132 7.42 -3.58 -8.12
N ARG A 133 7.18 -3.63 -9.44
CA ARG A 133 7.90 -2.82 -10.43
C ARG A 133 6.96 -1.94 -11.24
N LEU A 134 7.39 -0.72 -11.52
CA LEU A 134 6.65 0.19 -12.40
C LEU A 134 6.54 -0.34 -13.83
N SER A 135 7.56 -1.05 -14.29
CA SER A 135 7.57 -1.71 -15.62
C SER A 135 6.42 -2.67 -15.83
N ASP A 136 5.88 -3.27 -14.77
CA ASP A 136 4.73 -4.18 -14.85
C ASP A 136 3.42 -3.43 -15.18
N SER A 137 3.41 -2.10 -15.01
CA SER A 137 2.25 -1.24 -15.29
C SER A 137 2.26 -0.67 -16.70
N PHE A 138 3.35 -0.82 -17.47
CA PHE A 138 3.41 -0.28 -18.82
C PHE A 138 2.69 -1.17 -19.83
N GLU A 139 1.94 -0.51 -20.73
CA GLU A 139 1.36 -1.20 -21.86
C GLU A 139 2.47 -1.78 -22.76
N LYS A 140 2.29 -3.02 -23.22
CA LYS A 140 3.22 -3.64 -24.15
C LYS A 140 3.21 -2.85 -25.46
N VAL A 141 4.39 -2.47 -25.94
CA VAL A 141 4.52 -1.89 -27.26
C VAL A 141 4.18 -2.99 -28.27
N LEU A 142 3.06 -2.83 -28.99
CA LEU A 142 2.67 -3.76 -30.05
C LEU A 142 3.71 -3.70 -31.15
N GLU A 143 4.40 -4.82 -31.39
CA GLU A 143 5.36 -4.96 -32.46
C GLU A 143 4.65 -4.89 -33.81
N GLY A 144 4.87 -3.82 -34.56
CA GLY A 144 4.63 -3.79 -36.01
C GLY A 144 5.84 -4.38 -36.72
N GLU A 145 5.65 -5.45 -37.44
CA GLU A 145 6.45 -6.07 -38.56
C GLU A 145 7.97 -5.75 -38.67
N VAL A 146 8.70 -5.55 -37.57
CA VAL A 146 10.15 -5.39 -37.60
C VAL A 146 10.79 -6.62 -36.97
N GLN A 147 11.45 -7.43 -37.78
CA GLN A 147 12.36 -8.51 -37.34
C GLN A 147 13.53 -7.85 -36.57
N ARG A 148 13.43 -7.78 -35.24
CA ARG A 148 14.53 -7.39 -34.37
C ARG A 148 15.21 -8.65 -33.84
N THR A 149 16.54 -8.62 -33.76
CA THR A 149 17.30 -9.71 -33.14
C THR A 149 17.13 -9.66 -31.63
N ASP A 150 17.10 -10.80 -30.95
CA ASP A 150 16.81 -10.96 -29.50
C ASP A 150 17.55 -10.00 -28.57
N ILE A 151 18.78 -9.60 -28.92
CA ILE A 151 19.59 -8.65 -28.14
C ILE A 151 19.06 -7.21 -28.25
N VAL A 152 18.56 -6.84 -29.43
CA VAL A 152 17.99 -5.49 -29.68
C VAL A 152 16.61 -5.36 -29.02
N GLU A 153 15.86 -6.46 -28.91
CA GLU A 153 14.56 -6.48 -28.23
C GLU A 153 14.69 -6.24 -26.73
N ALA A 154 15.68 -6.85 -26.07
CA ALA A 154 15.91 -6.66 -24.63
C ALA A 154 16.30 -5.22 -24.27
N GLU A 155 17.07 -4.52 -25.12
CA GLU A 155 17.43 -3.12 -24.91
C GLU A 155 16.32 -2.15 -25.35
N ALA A 156 15.57 -2.48 -26.41
CA ALA A 156 14.49 -1.63 -26.92
C ALA A 156 13.27 -1.59 -25.98
N ASN A 157 13.07 -2.60 -25.15
CA ASN A 157 11.95 -2.70 -24.20
C ASN A 157 12.30 -2.23 -22.78
N LYS A 158 13.51 -1.69 -22.56
CA LYS A 158 13.87 -1.14 -21.26
C LYS A 158 13.21 0.23 -21.06
N PRO A 159 12.34 0.40 -20.08
CA PRO A 159 11.71 1.69 -19.82
C PRO A 159 12.75 2.73 -19.39
N SER A 160 12.55 3.99 -19.78
CA SER A 160 13.40 5.11 -19.36
C SER A 160 13.21 5.48 -17.90
N VAL A 161 12.14 5.03 -17.26
CA VAL A 161 11.82 5.27 -15.86
C VAL A 161 11.42 3.95 -15.22
N GLU A 162 12.02 3.65 -14.06
CA GLU A 162 11.68 2.49 -13.25
C GLU A 162 11.55 2.91 -11.78
N VAL A 163 10.57 2.33 -11.09
CA VAL A 163 10.39 2.42 -9.64
C VAL A 163 10.20 1.00 -9.11
N ALA A 164 11.14 0.57 -8.28
CA ALA A 164 11.03 -0.69 -7.56
C ALA A 164 10.56 -0.42 -6.12
N VAL A 165 9.61 -1.21 -5.66
CA VAL A 165 9.02 -1.13 -4.32
C VAL A 165 9.27 -2.44 -3.61
N GLN A 166 9.97 -2.39 -2.48
CA GLN A 166 10.10 -3.53 -1.59
C GLN A 166 8.86 -3.61 -0.69
N LEU A 167 8.09 -4.67 -0.81
CA LEU A 167 6.94 -4.93 0.06
C LEU A 167 7.33 -5.99 1.09
N LEU A 168 7.20 -5.65 2.37
CA LEU A 168 7.56 -6.48 3.51
C LEU A 168 6.31 -6.85 4.32
N ASN A 169 6.04 -8.14 4.47
CA ASN A 169 4.97 -8.63 5.31
C ASN A 169 5.39 -8.55 6.78
N ILE A 170 4.79 -7.59 7.51
CA ILE A 170 5.07 -7.37 8.93
C ILE A 170 3.99 -7.97 9.85
N ASN A 171 3.19 -8.92 9.37
CA ASN A 171 2.30 -9.67 10.25
C ASN A 171 3.10 -10.41 11.33
N TYR A 172 2.52 -10.51 12.51
CA TYR A 172 3.15 -11.22 13.62
C TYR A 172 3.41 -12.69 13.24
N GLY A 173 4.67 -13.09 13.24
CA GLY A 173 5.13 -14.39 12.74
C GLY A 173 5.87 -14.34 11.40
N CYS A 174 5.77 -13.24 10.64
CA CYS A 174 6.53 -13.01 9.41
C CYS A 174 7.72 -12.08 9.68
N ASN A 175 8.76 -12.13 8.83
CA ASN A 175 9.95 -11.27 8.92
C ASN A 175 10.50 -11.12 10.35
N GLN A 176 10.61 -12.22 11.08
CA GLN A 176 10.99 -12.25 12.50
C GLN A 176 12.29 -11.50 12.77
N GLU A 177 13.31 -11.68 11.93
CA GLU A 177 14.59 -11.00 12.09
C GLU A 177 14.44 -9.47 12.04
N LEU A 178 13.62 -8.95 11.13
CA LEU A 178 13.32 -7.51 11.04
C LEU A 178 12.56 -7.03 12.29
N LEU A 179 11.55 -7.77 12.71
CA LEU A 179 10.75 -7.43 13.88
C LEU A 179 11.60 -7.41 15.16
N GLU A 180 12.51 -8.36 15.35
CA GLU A 180 13.41 -8.43 16.50
C GLU A 180 14.40 -7.26 16.54
N LYS A 181 14.84 -6.76 15.38
CA LYS A 181 15.73 -5.60 15.26
C LYS A 181 15.04 -4.25 15.53
N CYS A 182 13.71 -4.18 15.38
CA CYS A 182 12.94 -2.96 15.63
C CYS A 182 11.79 -3.21 16.61
N GLN A 183 12.03 -2.95 17.90
CA GLN A 183 11.06 -3.20 18.95
C GLN A 183 9.69 -2.55 18.68
N LYS A 184 9.67 -1.30 18.21
CA LYS A 184 8.40 -0.60 17.89
C LYS A 184 7.63 -1.26 16.75
N LEU A 185 8.32 -1.82 15.75
CA LEU A 185 7.68 -2.56 14.68
C LEU A 185 7.11 -3.90 15.19
N MET A 186 7.86 -4.60 16.04
CA MET A 186 7.39 -5.81 16.73
C MET A 186 6.15 -5.53 17.58
N GLU A 187 6.18 -4.47 18.38
CA GLU A 187 5.06 -4.07 19.22
C GLU A 187 3.83 -3.73 18.38
N TYR A 188 4.02 -3.01 17.26
CA TYR A 188 2.95 -2.69 16.30
C TYR A 188 2.32 -3.97 15.70
N SER A 189 3.16 -4.86 15.16
CA SER A 189 2.73 -6.13 14.60
C SER A 189 1.93 -6.98 15.61
N ARG A 190 2.45 -7.10 16.83
CA ARG A 190 1.80 -7.83 17.93
C ARG A 190 0.46 -7.20 18.32
N PHE A 191 0.38 -5.89 18.38
CA PHE A 191 -0.87 -5.18 18.72
C PHE A 191 -1.96 -5.41 17.65
N ILE A 192 -1.62 -5.31 16.38
CA ILE A 192 -2.59 -5.56 15.30
C ILE A 192 -3.04 -7.03 15.29
N ALA A 193 -2.14 -7.98 15.53
CA ALA A 193 -2.50 -9.39 15.70
C ALA A 193 -3.48 -9.59 16.87
N LEU A 194 -3.25 -8.91 18.00
CA LEU A 194 -4.13 -8.97 19.16
C LEU A 194 -5.52 -8.42 18.86
N VAL A 195 -5.63 -7.29 18.13
CA VAL A 195 -6.92 -6.74 17.68
C VAL A 195 -7.70 -7.77 16.85
N ARG A 196 -7.03 -8.47 15.92
CA ARG A 196 -7.66 -9.52 15.11
C ARG A 196 -8.16 -10.68 15.95
N VAL A 197 -7.34 -11.21 16.85
CA VAL A 197 -7.72 -12.29 17.75
C VAL A 197 -8.95 -11.90 18.58
N LYS A 198 -8.99 -10.68 19.12
CA LYS A 198 -10.16 -10.19 19.87
C LYS A 198 -11.41 -10.07 18.99
N SER A 199 -11.24 -9.59 17.75
CA SER A 199 -12.35 -9.47 16.79
C SER A 199 -12.96 -10.82 16.44
N ASP A 200 -12.12 -11.81 16.17
CA ASP A 200 -12.57 -13.18 15.88
C ASP A 200 -13.28 -13.80 17.10
N MET A 201 -12.70 -13.67 18.28
CA MET A 201 -13.28 -14.15 19.54
C MET A 201 -14.67 -13.55 19.80
N LEU A 202 -14.81 -12.23 19.65
CA LEU A 202 -16.10 -11.56 19.86
C LEU A 202 -17.12 -11.94 18.79
N THR A 203 -16.68 -12.04 17.53
CA THR A 203 -17.54 -12.47 16.42
C THR A 203 -18.14 -13.86 16.69
N GLU A 204 -17.31 -14.82 17.11
CA GLU A 204 -17.78 -16.17 17.45
C GLU A 204 -18.69 -16.19 18.68
N LYS A 205 -18.39 -15.36 19.71
CA LYS A 205 -19.24 -15.20 20.89
C LYS A 205 -20.63 -14.69 20.52
N TYR A 206 -20.72 -13.63 19.74
CA TYR A 206 -22.00 -13.01 19.36
C TYR A 206 -22.82 -13.91 18.42
N LYS A 207 -22.16 -14.66 17.51
CA LYS A 207 -22.84 -15.69 16.73
C LYS A 207 -23.51 -16.76 17.60
N LYS A 208 -22.78 -17.26 18.62
CA LYS A 208 -23.31 -18.27 19.56
C LYS A 208 -24.48 -17.75 20.39
N GLU A 209 -24.43 -16.49 20.77
CA GLU A 209 -25.49 -15.81 21.55
C GLU A 209 -26.67 -15.35 20.67
N MET A 210 -26.66 -15.62 19.36
CA MET A 210 -27.67 -15.17 18.37
C MET A 210 -27.94 -13.65 18.42
N LYS A 211 -26.95 -12.88 18.83
CA LYS A 211 -27.05 -11.41 18.86
C LYS A 211 -26.79 -10.82 17.48
N SER A 212 -27.71 -10.00 17.02
CA SER A 212 -27.51 -9.16 15.84
C SER A 212 -26.71 -7.93 16.23
N VAL A 213 -25.38 -8.01 16.12
CA VAL A 213 -24.48 -6.88 16.40
C VAL A 213 -23.79 -6.47 15.09
N ASN A 214 -23.62 -5.15 14.90
CA ASN A 214 -22.95 -4.62 13.73
C ASN A 214 -21.46 -4.98 13.78
N LYS A 215 -20.88 -5.40 12.65
CA LYS A 215 -19.44 -5.72 12.52
C LYS A 215 -18.53 -4.62 13.06
N LYS A 216 -18.90 -3.35 12.84
CA LYS A 216 -18.15 -2.20 13.33
C LYS A 216 -18.15 -2.08 14.85
N GLU A 217 -19.26 -2.39 15.50
CA GLU A 217 -19.36 -2.41 16.97
C GLU A 217 -18.51 -3.55 17.55
N ILE A 218 -18.57 -4.74 16.94
CA ILE A 218 -17.72 -5.88 17.33
C ILE A 218 -16.23 -5.47 17.22
N PHE A 219 -15.86 -4.82 16.15
CA PHE A 219 -14.48 -4.39 15.93
C PHE A 219 -14.06 -3.30 16.94
N ALA A 220 -14.94 -2.34 17.26
CA ALA A 220 -14.68 -1.33 18.29
C ALA A 220 -14.44 -1.95 19.67
N ASP A 221 -15.28 -2.92 20.07
CA ASP A 221 -15.10 -3.66 21.30
C ASP A 221 -13.80 -4.47 21.33
N ALA A 222 -13.44 -5.09 20.18
CA ALA A 222 -12.20 -5.82 20.03
C ALA A 222 -10.97 -4.90 20.19
N VAL A 223 -11.00 -3.71 19.60
CA VAL A 223 -9.95 -2.69 19.75
C VAL A 223 -9.81 -2.28 21.20
N ALA A 224 -10.91 -2.00 21.91
CA ALA A 224 -10.86 -1.62 23.33
C ALA A 224 -10.22 -2.72 24.19
N LEU A 225 -10.63 -3.98 24.01
CA LEU A 225 -10.04 -5.12 24.72
C LEU A 225 -8.55 -5.32 24.38
N ALA A 226 -8.18 -5.12 23.13
CA ALA A 226 -6.78 -5.23 22.69
C ALA A 226 -5.91 -4.12 23.29
N ILE A 227 -6.40 -2.89 23.35
CA ILE A 227 -5.70 -1.75 23.99
C ILE A 227 -5.44 -2.05 25.48
N ASP A 228 -6.45 -2.52 26.21
CA ASP A 228 -6.32 -2.84 27.64
C ASP A 228 -5.28 -3.94 27.90
N GLU A 229 -5.27 -4.98 27.06
CA GLU A 229 -4.29 -6.07 27.15
C GLU A 229 -2.89 -5.60 26.75
N ALA A 230 -2.75 -4.87 25.65
CA ALA A 230 -1.49 -4.36 25.16
C ALA A 230 -0.82 -3.43 26.20
N ILE A 231 -1.58 -2.56 26.86
CA ILE A 231 -1.06 -1.68 27.92
C ILE A 231 -0.56 -2.50 29.12
N ARG A 232 -1.26 -3.56 29.52
CA ARG A 232 -0.81 -4.47 30.60
C ARG A 232 0.48 -5.19 30.24
N ASP A 233 0.62 -5.59 28.99
CA ASP A 233 1.78 -6.31 28.46
C ASP A 233 2.94 -5.39 28.03
N ASN A 234 2.84 -4.08 28.25
CA ASN A 234 3.79 -3.03 27.81
C ASN A 234 3.98 -2.94 26.28
N VAL A 235 3.02 -3.38 25.49
CA VAL A 235 3.02 -3.26 24.03
C VAL A 235 2.47 -1.91 23.63
N LEU A 236 3.26 -1.08 22.93
CA LEU A 236 2.92 0.30 22.54
C LEU A 236 2.33 1.14 23.68
N LYS A 237 2.67 0.84 24.93
CA LYS A 237 2.05 1.44 26.13
C LYS A 237 2.13 2.95 26.15
N ASP A 238 3.26 3.51 25.73
CA ASP A 238 3.53 4.95 25.66
C ASP A 238 2.58 5.69 24.70
N ILE A 239 2.13 5.02 23.65
CA ILE A 239 1.19 5.53 22.65
C ILE A 239 -0.26 5.26 23.09
N LEU A 240 -0.56 4.01 23.41
CA LEU A 240 -1.93 3.57 23.71
C LEU A 240 -2.51 4.23 24.96
N SER A 241 -1.71 4.39 26.04
CA SER A 241 -2.18 5.01 27.28
C SER A 241 -2.57 6.49 27.12
N LYS A 242 -1.90 7.20 26.20
CA LYS A 242 -2.11 8.64 26.01
C LYS A 242 -3.15 8.96 24.95
N ASN A 243 -3.41 8.03 24.03
CA ASN A 243 -4.14 8.31 22.80
C ASN A 243 -5.21 7.25 22.48
N MET A 244 -5.76 6.58 23.50
CA MET A 244 -6.71 5.47 23.33
C MET A 244 -7.86 5.80 22.37
N ALA A 245 -8.54 6.93 22.56
CA ALA A 245 -9.67 7.33 21.71
C ALA A 245 -9.24 7.60 20.27
N GLU A 246 -8.09 8.24 20.08
CA GLU A 246 -7.55 8.55 18.76
C GLU A 246 -7.10 7.27 18.02
N VAL A 247 -6.44 6.35 18.71
CA VAL A 247 -6.05 5.05 18.16
C VAL A 247 -7.28 4.23 17.75
N THR A 248 -8.32 4.24 18.60
CA THR A 248 -9.59 3.58 18.27
C THR A 248 -10.21 4.18 17.00
N ASP A 249 -10.27 5.51 16.87
CA ASP A 249 -10.80 6.19 15.68
C ASP A 249 -9.97 5.90 14.42
N MET A 250 -8.64 5.84 14.53
CA MET A 250 -7.75 5.45 13.44
C MET A 250 -8.07 4.04 12.93
N LEU A 251 -8.13 3.05 13.81
CA LEU A 251 -8.39 1.66 13.45
C LEU A 251 -9.80 1.45 12.89
N LEU A 252 -10.81 2.13 13.44
CA LEU A 252 -12.16 2.11 12.90
C LEU A 252 -12.24 2.72 11.50
N THR A 253 -11.41 3.71 11.22
CA THR A 253 -11.34 4.32 9.89
C THR A 253 -10.71 3.37 8.88
N GLU A 254 -9.59 2.75 9.22
CA GLU A 254 -8.96 1.73 8.38
C GLU A 254 -9.92 0.55 8.11
N PHE A 255 -10.70 0.16 9.12
CA PHE A 255 -11.74 -0.87 8.97
C PHE A 255 -12.82 -0.47 7.97
N ASP A 256 -13.34 0.76 8.05
CA ASP A 256 -14.35 1.28 7.13
C ASP A 256 -13.81 1.39 5.69
N GLU A 257 -12.57 1.85 5.51
CA GLU A 257 -11.91 1.94 4.21
C GLU A 257 -11.72 0.56 3.57
N LYS A 258 -11.29 -0.42 4.37
CA LYS A 258 -11.16 -1.80 3.90
C LYS A 258 -12.51 -2.37 3.45
N ALA A 259 -13.56 -2.21 4.24
CA ALA A 259 -14.91 -2.66 3.90
C ALA A 259 -15.44 -1.98 2.61
N TYR A 260 -15.13 -0.69 2.41
CA TYR A 260 -15.47 0.03 1.19
C TYR A 260 -14.73 -0.53 -0.03
N ILE A 261 -13.41 -0.75 0.07
CA ILE A 261 -12.59 -1.31 -1.01
C ILE A 261 -13.07 -2.72 -1.38
N GLU A 262 -13.37 -3.57 -0.40
CA GLU A 262 -13.94 -4.91 -0.63
C GLU A 262 -15.30 -4.82 -1.33
N GLY A 263 -16.15 -3.88 -0.94
CA GLY A 263 -17.43 -3.61 -1.61
C GLY A 263 -17.26 -3.21 -3.07
N VAL A 264 -16.32 -2.30 -3.37
CA VAL A 264 -16.01 -1.87 -4.74
C VAL A 264 -15.44 -3.02 -5.58
N LYS A 265 -14.50 -3.81 -5.02
CA LYS A 265 -13.95 -5.00 -5.69
C LYS A 265 -15.05 -5.99 -6.06
N LYS A 266 -15.96 -6.28 -5.13
CA LYS A 266 -17.09 -7.19 -5.36
C LYS A 266 -18.03 -6.67 -6.44
N GLN A 267 -18.39 -5.39 -6.40
CA GLN A 267 -19.24 -4.77 -7.42
C GLN A 267 -18.58 -4.81 -8.81
N SER A 268 -17.28 -4.48 -8.90
CA SER A 268 -16.53 -4.53 -10.16
C SER A 268 -16.45 -5.96 -10.73
N TYR A 269 -16.32 -6.97 -9.87
CA TYR A 269 -16.36 -8.36 -10.26
C TYR A 269 -17.73 -8.77 -10.81
N GLU A 270 -18.81 -8.44 -10.11
CA GLU A 270 -20.19 -8.70 -10.54
C GLU A 270 -20.53 -8.01 -11.87
N GLU A 271 -20.08 -6.76 -12.06
CA GLU A 271 -20.22 -6.03 -13.33
C GLU A 271 -19.42 -6.70 -14.46
N GLY A 272 -18.19 -7.17 -14.18
CA GLY A 272 -17.37 -7.92 -15.13
C GLY A 272 -18.01 -9.24 -15.55
N GLU A 273 -18.55 -10.01 -14.63
CA GLU A 273 -19.28 -11.25 -14.92
C GLU A 273 -20.53 -10.97 -15.77
N ALA A 274 -21.27 -9.91 -15.44
CA ALA A 274 -22.47 -9.52 -16.20
C ALA A 274 -22.13 -9.11 -17.64
N LYS A 275 -21.02 -8.38 -17.86
CA LYS A 275 -20.52 -8.04 -19.20
C LYS A 275 -20.12 -9.27 -19.98
N LEU A 276 -19.36 -10.20 -19.37
CA LEU A 276 -18.95 -11.44 -20.00
C LEU A 276 -20.16 -12.30 -20.38
N ALA A 277 -21.13 -12.43 -19.51
CA ALA A 277 -22.36 -13.17 -19.80
C ALA A 277 -23.13 -12.58 -20.99
N LYS A 278 -23.24 -11.23 -21.07
CA LYS A 278 -23.84 -10.54 -22.20
C LYS A 278 -23.09 -10.83 -23.51
N LEU A 279 -21.76 -10.76 -23.49
CA LEU A 279 -20.93 -11.05 -24.65
C LEU A 279 -21.16 -12.48 -25.15
N VAL A 280 -21.15 -13.48 -24.27
CA VAL A 280 -21.37 -14.88 -24.60
C VAL A 280 -22.75 -15.10 -25.24
N VAL A 281 -23.78 -14.44 -24.70
CA VAL A 281 -25.15 -14.48 -25.27
C VAL A 281 -25.19 -13.88 -26.67
N GLU A 282 -24.57 -12.72 -26.89
CA GLU A 282 -24.53 -12.06 -28.20
C GLU A 282 -23.73 -12.87 -29.24
N LEU A 283 -22.59 -13.47 -28.84
CA LEU A 283 -21.80 -14.38 -29.70
C LEU A 283 -22.64 -15.59 -30.15
N LYS A 284 -23.38 -16.21 -29.21
CA LYS A 284 -24.30 -17.31 -29.53
C LYS A 284 -25.41 -16.89 -30.47
N LYS A 285 -26.06 -15.75 -30.24
CA LYS A 285 -27.14 -15.23 -31.11
C LYS A 285 -26.66 -15.00 -32.55
N ARG A 286 -25.40 -14.57 -32.72
CA ARG A 286 -24.81 -14.31 -34.04
C ARG A 286 -24.09 -15.51 -34.64
N GLY A 287 -24.18 -16.68 -34.02
CA GLY A 287 -23.57 -17.94 -34.53
C GLY A 287 -22.05 -17.98 -34.39
N ARG A 288 -21.42 -17.07 -33.66
CA ARG A 288 -19.96 -16.95 -33.46
C ARG A 288 -19.48 -17.77 -32.27
N VAL A 289 -19.84 -19.06 -32.25
CA VAL A 289 -19.55 -19.96 -31.13
C VAL A 289 -18.05 -20.19 -30.93
N GLU A 290 -17.27 -20.15 -32.03
CA GLU A 290 -15.81 -20.31 -31.96
C GLU A 290 -15.11 -19.16 -31.20
N ASP A 291 -15.70 -17.96 -31.19
CA ASP A 291 -15.14 -16.81 -30.46
C ASP A 291 -15.37 -16.90 -28.95
N ILE A 292 -16.27 -17.78 -28.49
CA ILE A 292 -16.47 -18.01 -27.04
C ILE A 292 -15.20 -18.57 -26.40
N ALA A 293 -14.43 -19.38 -27.10
CA ALA A 293 -13.15 -19.87 -26.56
C ALA A 293 -12.09 -18.75 -26.44
N LYS A 294 -12.20 -17.67 -27.20
CA LYS A 294 -11.26 -16.55 -27.20
C LYS A 294 -11.53 -15.55 -26.06
N VAL A 295 -12.70 -15.59 -25.40
CA VAL A 295 -13.03 -14.65 -24.32
C VAL A 295 -12.17 -14.86 -23.05
N THR A 296 -11.43 -15.96 -22.98
CA THR A 296 -10.43 -16.20 -21.92
C THR A 296 -9.17 -15.36 -22.10
N ASP A 297 -8.85 -14.98 -23.35
CA ASP A 297 -7.79 -14.02 -23.64
C ASP A 297 -8.31 -12.60 -23.42
N GLU A 298 -7.58 -11.80 -22.65
CA GLU A 298 -7.99 -10.46 -22.26
C GLU A 298 -8.07 -9.51 -23.46
N SER A 299 -7.09 -9.58 -24.37
CA SER A 299 -7.01 -8.71 -25.56
C SER A 299 -8.16 -8.99 -26.51
N GLU A 300 -8.45 -10.28 -26.76
CA GLU A 300 -9.58 -10.68 -27.60
C GLU A 300 -10.92 -10.36 -26.95
N ARG A 301 -11.03 -10.51 -25.63
CA ARG A 301 -12.23 -10.14 -24.87
C ARG A 301 -12.53 -8.64 -24.97
N GLU A 302 -11.52 -7.78 -24.78
CA GLU A 302 -11.66 -6.33 -24.91
C GLU A 302 -12.01 -5.92 -26.35
N ARG A 303 -11.42 -6.56 -27.37
CA ARG A 303 -11.78 -6.37 -28.76
C ARG A 303 -13.25 -6.70 -29.02
N LEU A 304 -13.73 -7.82 -28.49
CA LEU A 304 -15.11 -8.26 -28.62
C LEU A 304 -16.07 -7.33 -27.85
N TYR A 305 -15.73 -6.86 -26.68
CA TYR A 305 -16.55 -5.85 -25.96
C TYR A 305 -16.74 -4.59 -26.79
N LYS A 306 -15.68 -4.07 -27.41
CA LYS A 306 -15.77 -2.91 -28.31
C LYS A 306 -16.62 -3.19 -29.54
N GLU A 307 -16.45 -4.35 -30.17
CA GLU A 307 -17.19 -4.77 -31.36
C GLU A 307 -18.70 -4.89 -31.09
N PHE A 308 -19.08 -5.39 -29.92
CA PHE A 308 -20.47 -5.59 -29.52
C PHE A 308 -21.07 -4.43 -28.71
N ASN A 309 -20.29 -3.41 -28.43
CA ASN A 309 -20.69 -2.24 -27.61
C ASN A 309 -21.26 -2.63 -26.23
N ILE A 310 -20.51 -3.49 -25.50
CA ILE A 310 -20.86 -4.03 -24.18
C ILE A 310 -20.01 -3.38 -23.07
#